data_60da81523241991124e750202d5ca9a4
#
_entry.id   60da81523241991124e750202d5ca9a4
#
_cell.length_a   1.000
_cell.length_b   1.000
_cell.length_c   1.000
_cell.angle_alpha   90.00
_cell.angle_beta   90.00
_cell.angle_gamma   90.00
#
_symmetry.space_group_name_H-M   'P 1'
#
loop_
_entity.id
_entity.type
_entity.pdbx_description
1 polymer ?
#
loop_
_entity_poly.entity_id
_entity_poly.type
_entity_poly.pdbx_seq_one_letter_code
_entity_poly.pdbx_strand_id
1 'polypeptide(L)'
;EMQGAWFENYLQPAVNRAFDNFWAYDRGDHADLQDHYVAMWAAVAERFRDHPAVLGYDIINEPSPGSANDGQELLGLENPSGSHPDFDQQRLGPFYQRVIDAIRAVDGDRWIFYEPRYGAPANGLPSYMAPLVDPRPGQQRLVYFPHLYSLKLEAGQSYDPQNDTAIAGWEANRALERQAQGSPLLIGEWGFDSTWDNAHQALYDTL
;
A
#
# COMPACT_ATOMS: atom_id res chain seq x y z
N GLU A 1 12.60 9.74 22.97
CA GLU A 1 13.04 10.44 21.74
C GLU A 1 13.42 9.36 20.73
N MET A 2 12.67 9.23 19.65
CA MET A 2 13.04 8.32 18.56
C MET A 2 14.23 8.93 17.83
N GLN A 3 15.43 8.44 18.13
CA GLN A 3 16.65 8.76 17.40
C GLN A 3 16.84 7.65 16.34
N GLY A 4 16.32 7.86 15.13
CA GLY A 4 16.46 6.92 14.04
C GLY A 4 15.51 7.31 12.91
N ALA A 5 15.72 6.77 11.73
CA ALA A 5 14.79 6.93 10.63
C ALA A 5 13.45 6.27 11.00
N TRP A 6 12.33 6.95 10.76
CA TRP A 6 11.00 6.50 11.18
C TRP A 6 10.66 5.06 10.68
N PHE A 7 11.17 4.67 9.53
CA PHE A 7 10.96 3.34 8.94
C PHE A 7 11.62 2.20 9.75
N GLU A 8 12.65 2.50 10.58
CA GLU A 8 13.26 1.51 11.47
C GLU A 8 12.27 0.98 12.52
N ASN A 9 11.17 1.72 12.76
CA ASN A 9 10.11 1.25 13.65
C ASN A 9 9.40 0.00 13.13
N TYR A 10 9.31 -0.18 11.80
CA TYR A 10 8.74 -1.39 11.20
C TYR A 10 9.59 -2.64 11.46
N LEU A 11 10.85 -2.48 11.86
CA LEU A 11 11.74 -3.59 12.26
C LEU A 11 11.62 -3.93 13.75
N GLN A 12 10.87 -3.14 14.53
CA GLN A 12 10.76 -3.36 15.97
C GLN A 12 9.82 -4.54 16.28
N PRO A 13 10.23 -5.46 17.19
CA PRO A 13 9.43 -6.64 17.51
C PRO A 13 8.01 -6.31 18.01
N ALA A 14 7.82 -5.18 18.69
CA ALA A 14 6.50 -4.77 19.17
C ALA A 14 5.58 -4.36 18.02
N VAL A 15 6.11 -3.66 17.01
CA VAL A 15 5.38 -3.23 15.83
C VAL A 15 5.03 -4.44 14.96
N ASN A 16 6.00 -5.31 14.71
CA ASN A 16 5.77 -6.56 13.97
C ASN A 16 4.69 -7.41 14.63
N ARG A 17 4.73 -7.54 15.96
CA ARG A 17 3.70 -8.29 16.71
C ARG A 17 2.31 -7.67 16.55
N ALA A 18 2.21 -6.34 16.49
CA ALA A 18 0.92 -5.69 16.29
C ALA A 18 0.34 -6.03 14.92
N PHE A 19 1.15 -6.00 13.86
CA PHE A 19 0.74 -6.44 12.53
C PHE A 19 0.43 -7.93 12.47
N ASP A 20 1.26 -8.78 13.10
CA ASP A 20 1.01 -10.23 13.16
C ASP A 20 -0.35 -10.54 13.79
N ASN A 21 -0.69 -9.87 14.87
CA ASN A 21 -1.99 -10.00 15.52
C ASN A 21 -3.13 -9.53 14.60
N PHE A 22 -2.95 -8.42 13.91
CA PHE A 22 -3.94 -7.91 12.96
C PHE A 22 -4.18 -8.88 11.78
N TRP A 23 -3.11 -9.46 11.23
CA TRP A 23 -3.21 -10.39 10.11
C TRP A 23 -3.58 -11.82 10.50
N ALA A 24 -3.58 -12.14 11.80
CA ALA A 24 -3.96 -13.44 12.33
C ALA A 24 -5.47 -13.59 12.59
N TYR A 25 -6.33 -12.80 11.92
CA TYR A 25 -7.76 -12.73 12.19
C TYR A 25 -8.50 -14.08 12.12
N ASP A 26 -7.95 -15.06 11.40
CA ASP A 26 -8.48 -16.42 11.27
C ASP A 26 -7.82 -17.43 12.22
N ARG A 27 -6.91 -16.97 13.09
CA ARG A 27 -6.08 -17.81 13.94
C ARG A 27 -5.84 -17.18 15.32
N GLY A 28 -6.67 -17.53 16.30
CA GLY A 28 -6.38 -17.23 17.70
C GLY A 28 -7.08 -16.00 18.29
N ASP A 29 -6.43 -15.39 19.29
CA ASP A 29 -7.07 -14.50 20.25
C ASP A 29 -7.34 -13.07 19.71
N HIS A 30 -6.91 -12.77 18.48
CA HIS A 30 -7.01 -11.42 17.89
C HIS A 30 -7.86 -11.37 16.62
N ALA A 31 -8.73 -12.37 16.42
CA ALA A 31 -9.64 -12.44 15.26
C ALA A 31 -10.58 -11.24 15.14
N ASP A 32 -10.88 -10.58 16.26
CA ASP A 32 -11.76 -9.42 16.36
C ASP A 32 -11.15 -8.11 15.81
N LEU A 33 -9.81 -8.00 15.71
CA LEU A 33 -9.17 -6.74 15.29
C LEU A 33 -9.59 -6.30 13.89
N GLN A 34 -9.59 -7.22 12.93
CA GLN A 34 -10.04 -6.88 11.58
C GLN A 34 -11.56 -6.65 11.51
N ASP A 35 -12.34 -7.36 12.31
CA ASP A 35 -13.80 -7.14 12.36
C ASP A 35 -14.13 -5.74 12.88
N HIS A 36 -13.42 -5.28 13.90
CA HIS A 36 -13.55 -3.90 14.37
C HIS A 36 -13.09 -2.89 13.32
N TYR A 37 -12.02 -3.18 12.59
CA TYR A 37 -11.53 -2.31 11.52
C TYR A 37 -12.55 -2.19 10.38
N VAL A 38 -13.12 -3.31 9.95
CA VAL A 38 -14.17 -3.35 8.93
C VAL A 38 -15.42 -2.58 9.39
N ALA A 39 -15.85 -2.79 10.64
CA ALA A 39 -17.00 -2.06 11.22
C ALA A 39 -16.70 -0.55 11.34
N MET A 40 -15.51 -0.16 11.69
CA MET A 40 -15.07 1.24 11.72
C MET A 40 -15.22 1.89 10.34
N TRP A 41 -14.75 1.23 9.28
CA TRP A 41 -14.89 1.77 7.92
C TRP A 41 -16.35 1.88 7.46
N ALA A 42 -17.21 0.92 7.80
CA ALA A 42 -18.65 1.03 7.54
C ALA A 42 -19.24 2.29 8.23
N ALA A 43 -18.89 2.51 9.49
CA ALA A 43 -19.36 3.69 10.23
C ALA A 43 -18.82 5.02 9.66
N VAL A 44 -17.55 5.06 9.26
CA VAL A 44 -16.95 6.24 8.61
C VAL A 44 -17.64 6.50 7.28
N ALA A 45 -17.83 5.49 6.44
CA ALA A 45 -18.47 5.62 5.14
C ALA A 45 -19.94 6.08 5.29
N GLU A 46 -20.70 5.49 6.20
CA GLU A 46 -22.07 5.92 6.49
C GLU A 46 -22.14 7.39 6.92
N ARG A 47 -21.17 7.82 7.74
CA ARG A 47 -21.10 9.22 8.23
C ARG A 47 -20.83 10.22 7.12
N PHE A 48 -20.02 9.85 6.12
CA PHE A 48 -19.50 10.79 5.11
C PHE A 48 -20.03 10.57 3.70
N ARG A 49 -20.86 9.56 3.44
CA ARG A 49 -21.38 9.23 2.10
C ARG A 49 -21.99 10.41 1.33
N ASP A 50 -22.67 11.29 2.06
CA ASP A 50 -23.36 12.43 1.48
C ASP A 50 -22.55 13.74 1.59
N HIS A 51 -21.32 13.69 2.13
CA HIS A 51 -20.52 14.89 2.33
C HIS A 51 -19.86 15.34 1.03
N PRO A 52 -20.15 16.55 0.51
CA PRO A 52 -19.75 16.95 -0.86
C PRO A 52 -18.22 17.11 -1.05
N ALA A 53 -17.47 17.32 0.02
CA ALA A 53 -16.01 17.47 -0.05
C ALA A 53 -15.23 16.15 0.08
N VAL A 54 -15.92 15.02 0.30
CA VAL A 54 -15.28 13.70 0.38
C VAL A 54 -15.27 13.06 -0.99
N LEU A 55 -14.10 12.84 -1.56
CA LEU A 55 -13.90 12.13 -2.81
C LEU A 55 -14.07 10.62 -2.63
N GLY A 56 -13.48 10.08 -1.59
CA GLY A 56 -13.44 8.64 -1.33
C GLY A 56 -12.71 8.30 -0.03
N TYR A 57 -12.40 7.03 0.12
CA TYR A 57 -11.81 6.43 1.31
C TYR A 57 -10.55 5.67 0.95
N ASP A 58 -9.44 6.01 1.58
CA ASP A 58 -8.22 5.24 1.52
C ASP A 58 -8.18 4.25 2.69
N ILE A 59 -8.18 2.96 2.38
CA ILE A 59 -8.49 1.93 3.38
C ILE A 59 -7.42 1.84 4.46
N ILE A 60 -6.16 1.75 4.09
CA ILE A 60 -5.04 1.62 5.03
C ILE A 60 -3.76 2.06 4.37
N ASN A 61 -3.01 2.92 5.06
CA ASN A 61 -1.71 3.38 4.62
C ASN A 61 -0.66 2.28 4.81
N GLU A 62 0.06 1.96 3.74
CA GLU A 62 1.26 1.11 3.73
C GLU A 62 1.15 -0.17 4.58
N PRO A 63 0.24 -1.09 4.26
CA PRO A 63 0.01 -2.28 5.08
C PRO A 63 1.26 -3.16 5.16
N SER A 64 1.86 -3.23 6.36
CA SER A 64 3.03 -4.05 6.62
C SER A 64 2.65 -5.50 6.86
N PRO A 65 3.35 -6.48 6.28
CA PRO A 65 3.13 -7.90 6.55
C PRO A 65 3.58 -8.37 7.94
N GLY A 66 4.10 -7.47 8.78
CA GLY A 66 4.57 -7.81 10.12
C GLY A 66 5.87 -8.62 10.11
N SER A 67 5.97 -9.65 10.95
CA SER A 67 7.16 -10.50 11.04
C SER A 67 7.40 -11.39 9.81
N ALA A 68 6.40 -11.52 8.93
CA ALA A 68 6.60 -12.12 7.61
C ALA A 68 7.53 -11.28 6.73
N ASN A 69 7.69 -10.01 7.07
CA ASN A 69 8.71 -9.13 6.51
C ASN A 69 9.97 -9.26 7.35
N ASP A 70 10.94 -10.07 6.94
CA ASP A 70 12.17 -10.36 7.72
C ASP A 70 13.20 -9.21 7.74
N GLY A 71 12.78 -8.01 7.41
CA GLY A 71 13.60 -6.80 7.39
C GLY A 71 14.43 -6.64 6.11
N GLN A 72 14.74 -7.69 5.44
CA GLN A 72 15.50 -7.67 4.19
C GLN A 72 14.58 -7.35 3.02
N GLU A 73 13.35 -7.81 3.08
CA GLU A 73 12.30 -7.43 2.14
C GLU A 73 11.84 -5.99 2.28
N LEU A 74 11.81 -5.46 3.52
CA LEU A 74 11.51 -4.07 3.76
C LEU A 74 12.43 -3.16 2.92
N LEU A 75 13.69 -3.57 2.80
CA LEU A 75 14.73 -2.84 2.07
C LEU A 75 14.92 -3.32 0.63
N GLY A 76 14.16 -4.33 0.18
CA GLY A 76 14.33 -4.90 -1.16
C GLY A 76 15.67 -5.61 -1.40
N LEU A 77 16.38 -5.96 -0.33
CA LEU A 77 17.79 -6.37 -0.42
C LEU A 77 18.00 -7.86 -0.72
N GLU A 78 17.06 -8.75 -0.40
CA GLU A 78 17.32 -10.19 -0.50
C GLU A 78 16.42 -10.96 -1.46
N ASN A 79 15.28 -10.48 -1.76
CA ASN A 79 14.41 -11.15 -2.71
C ASN A 79 14.26 -10.29 -3.97
N PRO A 80 15.04 -10.55 -5.05
CA PRO A 80 14.90 -9.80 -6.30
C PRO A 80 13.50 -9.87 -6.92
N SER A 81 12.69 -10.86 -6.50
CA SER A 81 11.27 -10.93 -6.87
C SER A 81 10.39 -10.09 -5.94
N GLY A 82 10.90 -9.65 -4.79
CA GLY A 82 10.17 -8.84 -3.80
C GLY A 82 8.85 -9.46 -3.37
N SER A 83 8.74 -10.78 -3.50
CA SER A 83 7.45 -11.41 -3.50
C SER A 83 7.09 -11.96 -2.13
N HIS A 84 6.00 -11.44 -1.57
CA HIS A 84 5.17 -12.16 -0.62
C HIS A 84 3.81 -12.45 -1.24
N PRO A 85 3.76 -13.31 -2.28
CA PRO A 85 2.49 -13.64 -2.92
C PRO A 85 1.48 -14.20 -1.92
N ASP A 86 1.94 -14.93 -0.91
CA ASP A 86 1.08 -15.47 0.14
C ASP A 86 0.45 -14.38 1.00
N PHE A 87 1.19 -13.35 1.38
CA PHE A 87 0.62 -12.22 2.11
C PHE A 87 -0.37 -11.44 1.25
N ASP A 88 0.03 -11.07 0.04
CA ASP A 88 -0.80 -10.29 -0.87
C ASP A 88 -2.11 -11.03 -1.20
N GLN A 89 -2.03 -12.35 -1.49
CA GLN A 89 -3.18 -13.14 -1.92
C GLN A 89 -4.02 -13.69 -0.78
N GLN A 90 -3.41 -14.07 0.34
CA GLN A 90 -4.10 -14.78 1.41
C GLN A 90 -4.48 -13.88 2.59
N ARG A 91 -3.90 -12.68 2.69
CA ARG A 91 -4.15 -11.75 3.79
C ARG A 91 -4.65 -10.40 3.31
N LEU A 92 -3.84 -9.68 2.54
CA LEU A 92 -4.13 -8.30 2.14
C LEU A 92 -5.35 -8.21 1.22
N GLY A 93 -5.39 -9.00 0.15
CA GLY A 93 -6.51 -9.00 -0.78
C GLY A 93 -7.85 -9.35 -0.11
N PRO A 94 -7.97 -10.46 0.63
CA PRO A 94 -9.18 -10.80 1.38
C PRO A 94 -9.59 -9.74 2.41
N PHE A 95 -8.63 -9.11 3.09
CA PHE A 95 -8.91 -8.00 4.00
C PHE A 95 -9.52 -6.80 3.26
N TYR A 96 -8.91 -6.37 2.16
CA TYR A 96 -9.46 -5.29 1.34
C TYR A 96 -10.87 -5.60 0.86
N GLN A 97 -11.12 -6.82 0.37
CA GLN A 97 -12.45 -7.19 -0.09
C GLN A 97 -13.50 -7.06 1.00
N ARG A 98 -13.19 -7.49 2.23
CA ARG A 98 -14.11 -7.34 3.38
C ARG A 98 -14.42 -5.87 3.69
N VAL A 99 -13.40 -5.00 3.65
CA VAL A 99 -13.59 -3.55 3.88
C VAL A 99 -14.41 -2.92 2.74
N ILE A 100 -14.10 -3.26 1.49
CA ILE A 100 -14.85 -2.80 0.32
C ILE A 100 -16.32 -3.19 0.43
N ASP A 101 -16.62 -4.45 0.75
CA ASP A 101 -17.98 -4.95 0.89
C ASP A 101 -18.74 -4.19 2.00
N ALA A 102 -18.08 -3.93 3.13
CA ALA A 102 -18.67 -3.20 4.24
C ALA A 102 -18.94 -1.71 3.91
N ILE A 103 -18.00 -1.04 3.22
CA ILE A 103 -18.22 0.32 2.74
C ILE A 103 -19.37 0.33 1.74
N ARG A 104 -19.41 -0.59 0.78
CA ARG A 104 -20.44 -0.64 -0.25
C ARG A 104 -21.84 -0.97 0.27
N ALA A 105 -21.94 -1.60 1.43
CA ALA A 105 -23.21 -1.82 2.10
C ALA A 105 -23.88 -0.51 2.53
N VAL A 106 -23.13 0.57 2.71
CA VAL A 106 -23.63 1.87 3.21
C VAL A 106 -23.39 3.04 2.24
N ASP A 107 -22.36 2.94 1.38
CA ASP A 107 -21.98 3.95 0.39
C ASP A 107 -21.67 3.31 -0.97
N GLY A 108 -22.58 3.47 -1.91
CA GLY A 108 -22.44 2.95 -3.29
C GLY A 108 -21.69 3.87 -4.24
N ASP A 109 -21.29 5.09 -3.83
CA ASP A 109 -20.88 6.11 -4.77
C ASP A 109 -19.41 6.58 -4.63
N ARG A 110 -18.87 6.62 -3.43
CA ARG A 110 -17.51 7.14 -3.22
C ARG A 110 -16.45 6.23 -3.82
N TRP A 111 -15.32 6.82 -4.22
CA TRP A 111 -14.15 6.06 -4.61
C TRP A 111 -13.53 5.36 -3.42
N ILE A 112 -12.99 4.17 -3.62
CA ILE A 112 -12.23 3.44 -2.62
C ILE A 112 -10.83 3.27 -3.17
N PHE A 113 -9.85 3.72 -2.38
CA PHE A 113 -8.44 3.63 -2.68
C PHE A 113 -7.83 2.49 -1.90
N TYR A 114 -6.94 1.74 -2.53
CA TYR A 114 -6.26 0.61 -1.92
C TYR A 114 -4.81 0.55 -2.38
N GLU A 115 -3.93 0.22 -1.46
CA GLU A 115 -2.49 0.24 -1.65
C GLU A 115 -1.91 -1.18 -1.75
N PRO A 116 -0.77 -1.36 -2.43
CA PRO A 116 0.03 -2.55 -2.24
C PRO A 116 0.63 -2.56 -0.82
N ARG A 117 1.21 -3.69 -0.43
CA ARG A 117 1.92 -3.77 0.86
C ARG A 117 3.07 -2.76 0.96
N TYR A 118 3.44 -2.41 2.19
CA TYR A 118 4.58 -1.56 2.49
C TYR A 118 5.90 -2.12 1.94
N GLY A 119 6.81 -1.24 1.59
CA GLY A 119 8.21 -1.53 1.28
C GLY A 119 8.49 -1.82 -0.19
N ALA A 120 8.75 -3.07 -0.54
CA ALA A 120 9.22 -3.47 -1.86
C ALA A 120 8.42 -2.91 -3.06
N PRO A 121 7.08 -2.84 -3.06
CA PRO A 121 6.34 -2.22 -4.16
C PRO A 121 6.63 -0.73 -4.36
N ALA A 122 6.83 0.04 -3.31
CA ALA A 122 7.20 1.46 -3.43
C ALA A 122 8.56 1.65 -4.12
N ASN A 123 9.44 0.65 -4.01
CA ASN A 123 10.76 0.60 -4.66
C ASN A 123 10.77 -0.09 -6.02
N GLY A 124 9.62 -0.30 -6.64
CA GLY A 124 9.53 -0.84 -7.98
C GLY A 124 9.37 -2.34 -8.08
N LEU A 125 9.34 -3.09 -6.98
CA LEU A 125 9.10 -4.53 -7.02
C LEU A 125 7.60 -4.85 -7.16
N PRO A 126 7.23 -6.05 -7.65
CA PRO A 126 5.83 -6.39 -7.89
C PRO A 126 5.03 -6.62 -6.59
N SER A 127 3.73 -6.35 -6.66
CA SER A 127 2.69 -6.85 -5.76
C SER A 127 1.90 -7.96 -6.45
N TYR A 128 1.40 -8.92 -5.67
CA TYR A 128 0.71 -10.10 -6.17
C TYR A 128 -0.74 -10.19 -5.70
N MET A 129 -1.32 -9.08 -5.31
CA MET A 129 -2.70 -9.02 -4.85
C MET A 129 -3.65 -9.46 -5.98
N ALA A 130 -4.56 -10.39 -5.66
CA ALA A 130 -5.60 -10.80 -6.58
C ALA A 130 -6.54 -9.62 -6.91
N PRO A 131 -7.19 -9.61 -8.08
CA PRO A 131 -8.16 -8.57 -8.44
C PRO A 131 -9.25 -8.41 -7.38
N LEU A 132 -9.46 -7.17 -6.97
CA LEU A 132 -10.54 -6.79 -6.05
C LEU A 132 -11.82 -6.55 -6.83
N VAL A 133 -12.95 -6.84 -6.20
CA VAL A 133 -14.27 -6.70 -6.80
C VAL A 133 -15.04 -5.58 -6.13
N ASP A 134 -15.52 -4.62 -6.92
CA ASP A 134 -16.49 -3.63 -6.46
C ASP A 134 -17.91 -4.18 -6.62
N PRO A 135 -18.63 -4.49 -5.53
CA PRO A 135 -19.97 -5.06 -5.64
C PRO A 135 -21.05 -4.06 -6.08
N ARG A 136 -20.69 -2.79 -6.27
CA ARG A 136 -21.64 -1.77 -6.75
C ARG A 136 -22.12 -2.07 -8.18
N PRO A 137 -23.35 -1.70 -8.55
CA PRO A 137 -23.80 -1.81 -9.93
C PRO A 137 -23.09 -0.78 -10.83
N GLY A 138 -22.79 -1.19 -12.07
CA GLY A 138 -22.17 -0.34 -13.08
C GLY A 138 -20.64 -0.32 -13.01
N GLN A 139 -20.04 0.82 -13.36
CA GLN A 139 -18.58 0.95 -13.39
C GLN A 139 -18.02 0.92 -11.97
N GLN A 140 -16.98 0.11 -11.76
CA GLN A 140 -16.28 0.06 -10.46
C GLN A 140 -15.63 1.41 -10.12
N ARG A 141 -15.59 1.72 -8.84
CA ARG A 141 -14.94 2.90 -8.26
C ARG A 141 -13.87 2.50 -7.26
N LEU A 142 -13.02 1.57 -7.67
CA LEU A 142 -11.78 1.22 -6.97
C LEU A 142 -10.62 1.90 -7.67
N VAL A 143 -9.68 2.41 -6.91
CA VAL A 143 -8.45 3.06 -7.40
C VAL A 143 -7.26 2.34 -6.79
N TYR A 144 -6.38 1.84 -7.64
CA TYR A 144 -5.09 1.35 -7.21
C TYR A 144 -4.20 2.55 -6.86
N PHE A 145 -3.71 2.62 -5.61
CA PHE A 145 -3.14 3.82 -5.00
C PHE A 145 -1.72 3.59 -4.45
N PRO A 146 -0.79 3.08 -5.29
CA PRO A 146 0.55 2.76 -4.85
C PRO A 146 1.39 4.01 -4.56
N HIS A 147 2.34 3.86 -3.64
CA HIS A 147 3.37 4.86 -3.34
C HIS A 147 4.61 4.67 -4.22
N LEU A 148 5.37 5.74 -4.40
CA LEU A 148 6.64 5.74 -5.13
C LEU A 148 7.73 6.39 -4.28
N TYR A 149 8.59 5.56 -3.70
CA TYR A 149 9.75 6.00 -2.94
C TYR A 149 10.98 5.20 -3.37
N SER A 150 12.02 5.86 -3.84
CA SER A 150 13.29 5.20 -4.12
C SER A 150 14.12 5.12 -2.84
N LEU A 151 14.41 3.92 -2.36
CA LEU A 151 15.26 3.72 -1.18
C LEU A 151 16.64 4.36 -1.31
N LYS A 152 17.18 4.45 -2.52
CA LYS A 152 18.45 5.15 -2.75
C LYS A 152 18.34 6.63 -2.42
N LEU A 153 17.25 7.26 -2.85
CA LEU A 153 16.99 8.68 -2.59
C LEU A 153 16.68 8.90 -1.11
N GLU A 154 15.92 8.03 -0.49
CA GLU A 154 15.64 8.06 0.94
C GLU A 154 16.91 7.87 1.80
N ALA A 155 17.87 7.12 1.30
CA ALA A 155 19.20 6.97 1.90
C ALA A 155 20.15 8.14 1.59
N GLY A 156 19.66 9.24 1.01
CA GLY A 156 20.46 10.43 0.67
C GLY A 156 21.41 10.24 -0.53
N GLN A 157 21.17 9.23 -1.36
CA GLN A 157 21.95 9.05 -2.59
C GLN A 157 21.33 9.85 -3.74
N SER A 158 22.20 10.29 -4.67
CA SER A 158 21.73 11.00 -5.86
C SER A 158 21.01 10.07 -6.84
N TYR A 159 19.96 10.56 -7.46
CA TYR A 159 19.29 9.86 -8.56
C TYR A 159 20.18 9.84 -9.81
N ASP A 160 20.36 8.66 -10.38
CA ASP A 160 21.06 8.45 -11.64
C ASP A 160 20.08 7.87 -12.68
N PRO A 161 19.53 8.68 -13.58
CA PRO A 161 18.53 8.22 -14.56
C PRO A 161 19.06 7.14 -15.52
N GLN A 162 20.36 6.94 -15.60
CA GLN A 162 20.95 5.91 -16.46
C GLN A 162 21.11 4.56 -15.78
N ASN A 163 21.26 4.56 -14.45
CA ASN A 163 21.54 3.34 -13.67
C ASN A 163 20.49 3.06 -12.59
N ASP A 164 19.58 3.99 -12.30
CA ASP A 164 18.51 3.77 -11.35
C ASP A 164 17.29 3.17 -12.06
N THR A 165 17.10 1.87 -11.86
CA THR A 165 16.00 1.12 -12.48
C THR A 165 14.73 1.08 -11.62
N ALA A 166 14.72 1.70 -10.44
CA ALA A 166 13.59 1.63 -9.51
C ALA A 166 12.32 2.25 -10.11
N ILE A 167 12.43 3.42 -10.74
CA ILE A 167 11.28 4.09 -11.37
C ILE A 167 10.76 3.28 -12.56
N ALA A 168 11.64 2.85 -13.46
CA ALA A 168 11.24 2.03 -14.60
C ALA A 168 10.62 0.69 -14.17
N GLY A 169 11.16 0.08 -13.13
CA GLY A 169 10.58 -1.11 -12.49
C GLY A 169 9.22 -0.84 -11.89
N TRP A 170 9.07 0.29 -11.20
CA TRP A 170 7.81 0.72 -10.62
C TRP A 170 6.74 0.92 -11.72
N GLU A 171 7.03 1.68 -12.74
CA GLU A 171 6.13 1.92 -13.88
C GLU A 171 5.68 0.60 -14.53
N ALA A 172 6.64 -0.27 -14.84
CA ALA A 172 6.36 -1.55 -15.50
C ALA A 172 5.46 -2.46 -14.63
N ASN A 173 5.77 -2.61 -13.35
CA ASN A 173 5.00 -3.47 -12.45
C ASN A 173 3.64 -2.86 -12.13
N ARG A 174 3.55 -1.56 -11.85
CA ARG A 174 2.26 -0.88 -11.61
C ARG A 174 1.34 -0.91 -12.83
N ALA A 175 1.89 -0.83 -14.05
CA ALA A 175 1.10 -0.97 -15.27
C ALA A 175 0.47 -2.38 -15.40
N LEU A 176 1.24 -3.43 -15.11
CA LEU A 176 0.74 -4.81 -15.12
C LEU A 176 -0.32 -5.04 -14.04
N GLU A 177 -0.07 -4.58 -12.84
CA GLU A 177 -0.98 -4.74 -11.71
C GLU A 177 -2.28 -3.96 -11.92
N ARG A 178 -2.19 -2.71 -12.37
CA ARG A 178 -3.37 -1.92 -12.76
C ARG A 178 -4.21 -2.64 -13.81
N GLN A 179 -3.57 -3.24 -14.81
CA GLN A 179 -4.28 -4.01 -15.82
C GLN A 179 -4.96 -5.23 -15.23
N ALA A 180 -4.27 -5.97 -14.37
CA ALA A 180 -4.82 -7.14 -13.69
C ALA A 180 -5.99 -6.77 -12.77
N GLN A 181 -5.89 -5.67 -12.05
CA GLN A 181 -6.96 -5.15 -11.17
C GLN A 181 -8.14 -4.55 -11.93
N GLY A 182 -7.95 -4.12 -13.18
CA GLY A 182 -8.97 -3.39 -13.93
C GLY A 182 -9.34 -2.03 -13.33
N SER A 183 -8.49 -1.48 -12.47
CA SER A 183 -8.69 -0.21 -11.74
C SER A 183 -7.82 0.90 -12.34
N PRO A 184 -8.29 2.17 -12.32
CA PRO A 184 -7.38 3.29 -12.56
C PRO A 184 -6.27 3.30 -11.49
N LEU A 185 -5.10 3.84 -11.85
CA LEU A 185 -3.99 4.04 -10.96
C LEU A 185 -3.84 5.54 -10.67
N LEU A 186 -3.62 5.86 -9.41
CA LEU A 186 -3.20 7.18 -8.96
C LEU A 186 -2.03 6.97 -7.98
N ILE A 187 -0.96 7.74 -8.11
CA ILE A 187 0.14 7.69 -7.14
C ILE A 187 -0.36 8.33 -5.85
N GLY A 188 -0.39 7.53 -4.77
CA GLY A 188 -0.88 7.96 -3.47
C GLY A 188 0.08 8.89 -2.75
N GLU A 189 1.33 8.47 -2.71
CA GLU A 189 2.43 9.24 -2.15
C GLU A 189 3.67 9.10 -3.02
N TRP A 190 4.49 10.12 -3.01
CA TRP A 190 5.80 10.12 -3.65
C TRP A 190 6.66 11.23 -3.06
N GLY A 191 7.96 11.03 -3.07
CA GLY A 191 8.88 12.03 -2.54
C GLY A 191 10.28 11.50 -2.32
N PHE A 192 11.10 12.31 -1.63
CA PHE A 192 12.46 12.00 -1.23
C PHE A 192 12.91 12.99 -0.14
N ASP A 193 14.05 12.73 0.47
CA ASP A 193 14.60 13.57 1.54
C ASP A 193 14.86 15.01 1.06
N SER A 194 14.78 15.94 1.98
CA SER A 194 14.62 17.38 1.80
C SER A 194 15.81 18.14 1.23
N THR A 195 16.91 17.50 0.89
CA THR A 195 18.05 18.16 0.22
C THR A 195 17.82 18.25 -1.28
N TRP A 196 17.28 19.38 -1.71
CA TRP A 196 17.07 19.65 -3.13
C TRP A 196 18.40 19.88 -3.83
N ASP A 197 18.72 19.05 -4.80
CA ASP A 197 19.85 19.19 -5.71
C ASP A 197 19.44 18.92 -7.18
N ASN A 198 20.39 19.03 -8.10
CA ASN A 198 20.12 18.79 -9.52
C ASN A 198 19.69 17.36 -9.83
N ALA A 199 20.06 16.38 -9.00
CA ALA A 199 19.68 14.99 -9.18
C ALA A 199 18.21 14.78 -8.81
N HIS A 200 17.72 15.45 -7.78
CA HIS A 200 16.32 15.46 -7.41
C HIS A 200 15.46 16.14 -8.47
N GLN A 201 15.95 17.23 -9.07
CA GLN A 201 15.26 17.88 -10.19
C GLN A 201 15.09 16.92 -11.37
N ALA A 202 16.12 16.15 -11.71
CA ALA A 202 16.05 15.17 -12.80
C ALA A 202 15.01 14.09 -12.54
N LEU A 203 14.78 13.69 -11.28
CA LEU A 203 13.70 12.79 -10.91
C LEU A 203 12.33 13.41 -11.20
N TYR A 204 12.09 14.66 -10.79
CA TYR A 204 10.82 15.34 -11.06
C TYR A 204 10.55 15.50 -12.55
N ASP A 205 11.58 15.77 -13.33
CA ASP A 205 11.44 15.93 -14.78
C ASP A 205 11.10 14.60 -15.48
N THR A 206 11.24 13.47 -14.77
CA THR A 206 10.95 12.12 -15.28
C THR A 206 9.54 11.64 -14.91
N LEU A 207 9.01 12.10 -13.77
CA LEU A 207 7.66 11.77 -13.27
C LEU A 207 6.59 12.64 -13.90
#